data_7065543364f61e2f1e35ea6d8b325c65
#
_entry.id   7065543364f61e2f1e35ea6d8b325c65
#
_cell.length_a   1.000
_cell.length_b   1.000
_cell.length_c   1.000
_cell.angle_alpha   90.00
_cell.angle_beta   90.00
_cell.angle_gamma   90.00
#
_symmetry.space_group_name_H-M   'P 1'
#
loop_
_entity.id
_entity.type
_entity.pdbx_description
1 polymer ?
#
loop_
_entity_poly.entity_id
_entity_poly.type
_entity_poly.pdbx_seq_one_letter_code
_entity_poly.pdbx_strand_id
1 'polypeptide(L)'
;ADEAKKMDLPLNMESINLIASRNEENLLSAYQELKFLKHLNEKDADYEFIKDSSEYHIFSLINCCLSNKVSKSLEILEILKLNKENEAGIISIFHQQLDRLEQFKKNPNLFLKGVPRDYLSKLKIKAKKISPPQIKNLRKKIADLDRDFKTGKAEFWTEFRKLIINLGYI
;
A
#
# COMPACT_ATOMS: atom_id res chain seq x y z
N ALA A 1 -2.62 4.39 -24.08
CA ALA A 1 -1.38 5.01 -24.59
C ALA A 1 -1.49 6.54 -24.59
N ASP A 2 -2.54 7.12 -25.17
CA ASP A 2 -2.68 8.59 -25.31
C ASP A 2 -2.88 9.29 -23.96
N GLU A 3 -3.60 8.70 -23.02
CA GLU A 3 -3.79 9.27 -21.68
C GLU A 3 -2.47 9.23 -20.85
N ALA A 4 -1.65 8.20 -21.00
CA ALA A 4 -0.33 8.14 -20.36
C ALA A 4 0.60 9.25 -20.89
N LYS A 5 0.57 9.51 -22.21
CA LYS A 5 1.30 10.62 -22.83
C LYS A 5 0.84 11.98 -22.35
N LYS A 6 -0.49 12.21 -22.25
CA LYS A 6 -1.05 13.46 -21.71
C LYS A 6 -0.66 13.70 -20.25
N MET A 7 -0.41 12.64 -19.50
CA MET A 7 0.01 12.71 -18.10
C MET A 7 1.51 12.84 -17.91
N ASP A 8 2.29 12.84 -19.01
CA ASP A 8 3.78 12.90 -18.99
C ASP A 8 4.39 11.77 -18.15
N LEU A 9 3.82 10.56 -18.28
CA LEU A 9 4.29 9.36 -17.60
C LEU A 9 5.32 8.64 -18.45
N PRO A 10 6.55 8.41 -17.97
CA PRO A 10 7.60 7.70 -18.68
C PRO A 10 7.36 6.18 -18.70
N LEU A 11 6.16 5.76 -19.13
CA LEU A 11 5.80 4.36 -19.25
C LEU A 11 6.27 3.78 -20.58
N ASN A 12 6.87 2.59 -20.53
CA ASN A 12 7.15 1.82 -21.73
C ASN A 12 5.86 1.14 -22.27
N MET A 13 5.91 0.66 -23.51
CA MET A 13 4.74 0.02 -24.14
C MET A 13 4.29 -1.25 -23.42
N GLU A 14 5.21 -1.98 -22.79
CA GLU A 14 4.90 -3.19 -22.02
C GLU A 14 4.06 -2.84 -20.79
N SER A 15 4.44 -1.82 -20.05
CA SER A 15 3.67 -1.31 -18.90
C SER A 15 2.30 -0.78 -19.31
N ILE A 16 2.19 -0.07 -20.44
CA ILE A 16 0.92 0.42 -20.98
C ILE A 16 0.01 -0.74 -21.36
N ASN A 17 0.53 -1.77 -22.03
CA ASN A 17 -0.24 -2.95 -22.41
C ASN A 17 -0.67 -3.75 -21.18
N LEU A 18 0.15 -3.82 -20.15
CA LEU A 18 -0.18 -4.48 -18.90
C LEU A 18 -1.33 -3.77 -18.17
N ILE A 19 -1.28 -2.43 -18.08
CA ILE A 19 -2.37 -1.63 -17.51
C ILE A 19 -3.65 -1.80 -18.33
N ALA A 20 -3.55 -1.80 -19.66
CA ALA A 20 -4.68 -2.00 -20.55
C ALA A 20 -5.31 -3.39 -20.37
N SER A 21 -4.50 -4.46 -20.34
CA SER A 21 -5.00 -5.83 -20.19
C SER A 21 -5.66 -6.10 -18.83
N ARG A 22 -5.20 -5.45 -17.77
CA ARG A 22 -5.80 -5.57 -16.43
C ARG A 22 -7.15 -4.87 -16.30
N ASN A 23 -7.36 -3.85 -17.12
CA ASN A 23 -8.54 -3.01 -17.06
C ASN A 23 -9.43 -3.21 -18.30
N GLU A 24 -9.47 -4.43 -18.85
CA GLU A 24 -9.99 -4.81 -20.18
C GLU A 24 -11.32 -4.19 -20.59
N GLU A 25 -12.13 -3.68 -19.66
CA GLU A 25 -13.43 -3.03 -19.94
C GLU A 25 -13.67 -1.75 -19.11
N ASN A 26 -12.71 -1.32 -18.28
CA ASN A 26 -12.92 -0.21 -17.38
C ASN A 26 -11.90 0.93 -17.58
N LEU A 27 -12.18 1.80 -18.54
CA LEU A 27 -11.38 2.99 -18.83
C LEU A 27 -11.16 3.89 -17.61
N LEU A 28 -12.13 3.96 -16.70
CA LEU A 28 -12.04 4.76 -15.48
C LEU A 28 -11.02 4.17 -14.53
N SER A 29 -10.98 2.84 -14.38
CA SER A 29 -9.99 2.13 -13.57
C SER A 29 -8.58 2.32 -14.14
N ALA A 30 -8.40 2.14 -15.45
CA ALA A 30 -7.12 2.39 -16.13
C ALA A 30 -6.66 3.85 -15.97
N TYR A 31 -7.56 4.80 -16.07
CA TYR A 31 -7.26 6.22 -15.86
C TYR A 31 -6.84 6.53 -14.42
N GLN A 32 -7.50 5.91 -13.45
CA GLN A 32 -7.16 6.06 -12.02
C GLN A 32 -5.81 5.43 -11.69
N GLU A 33 -5.49 4.27 -12.29
CA GLU A 33 -4.19 3.62 -12.17
C GLU A 33 -3.09 4.51 -12.76
N LEU A 34 -3.30 5.10 -13.94
CA LEU A 34 -2.38 6.06 -14.54
C LEU A 34 -2.20 7.32 -13.67
N LYS A 35 -3.30 7.86 -13.16
CA LYS A 35 -3.27 9.02 -12.26
C LYS A 35 -2.51 8.71 -10.97
N PHE A 36 -2.70 7.52 -10.43
CA PHE A 36 -1.97 7.04 -9.27
C PHE A 36 -0.46 6.90 -9.55
N LEU A 37 -0.09 6.31 -10.70
CA LEU A 37 1.31 6.22 -11.14
C LEU A 37 1.95 7.60 -11.30
N LYS A 38 1.20 8.58 -11.80
CA LYS A 38 1.69 9.97 -11.88
C LYS A 38 2.04 10.55 -10.50
N HIS A 39 1.22 10.31 -9.50
CA HIS A 39 1.46 10.77 -8.13
C HIS A 39 2.59 10.02 -7.41
N LEU A 40 2.90 8.79 -7.86
CA LEU A 40 4.06 8.03 -7.36
C LEU A 40 5.36 8.51 -7.98
N ASN A 41 5.31 9.14 -9.16
CA ASN A 41 6.41 9.24 -10.10
C ASN A 41 7.50 10.24 -9.73
N GLU A 42 7.43 10.90 -8.61
CA GLU A 42 8.48 11.89 -8.39
C GLU A 42 9.77 11.33 -7.77
N LYS A 43 9.85 10.09 -7.24
CA LYS A 43 11.13 9.51 -6.80
C LYS A 43 11.19 8.00 -6.46
N ASP A 44 10.09 7.23 -6.48
CA ASP A 44 10.09 5.88 -5.88
C ASP A 44 9.48 4.75 -6.74
N ALA A 45 9.28 4.96 -8.02
CA ALA A 45 8.66 3.96 -8.89
C ALA A 45 9.70 3.04 -9.54
N ASP A 46 10.04 1.97 -8.86
CA ASP A 46 10.57 0.76 -9.51
C ASP A 46 9.44 0.13 -10.33
N TYR A 47 9.39 0.46 -11.63
CA TYR A 47 8.39 -0.03 -12.60
C TYR A 47 8.39 -1.55 -12.79
N GLU A 48 9.41 -2.26 -12.31
CA GLU A 48 9.46 -3.72 -12.29
C GLU A 48 8.39 -4.38 -11.40
N PHE A 49 7.80 -3.61 -10.46
CA PHE A 49 6.77 -4.09 -9.54
C PHE A 49 5.32 -4.00 -10.06
N ILE A 50 5.09 -3.50 -11.26
CA ILE A 50 3.74 -3.43 -11.87
C ILE A 50 3.19 -4.84 -12.21
N LYS A 51 3.97 -5.90 -12.02
CA LYS A 51 3.60 -7.28 -12.37
C LYS A 51 2.42 -7.86 -11.58
N ASP A 52 2.12 -7.32 -10.39
CA ASP A 52 0.96 -7.78 -9.60
C ASP A 52 0.28 -6.59 -8.91
N SER A 53 -0.75 -6.03 -9.55
CA SER A 53 -1.31 -4.72 -9.22
C SER A 53 -1.93 -4.64 -7.83
N SER A 54 -2.58 -5.71 -7.37
CA SER A 54 -3.30 -5.70 -6.09
C SER A 54 -2.35 -5.68 -4.90
N GLU A 55 -1.35 -6.57 -4.87
CA GLU A 55 -0.34 -6.58 -3.81
C GLU A 55 0.45 -5.27 -3.77
N TYR A 56 0.81 -4.71 -4.94
CA TYR A 56 1.51 -3.43 -5.02
C TYR A 56 0.70 -2.30 -4.38
N HIS A 57 -0.60 -2.20 -4.69
CA HIS A 57 -1.48 -1.19 -4.10
C HIS A 57 -1.60 -1.37 -2.58
N ILE A 58 -1.72 -2.60 -2.08
CA ILE A 58 -1.76 -2.88 -0.64
C ILE A 58 -0.44 -2.49 0.03
N PHE A 59 0.72 -2.84 -0.53
CA PHE A 59 2.01 -2.42 0.00
C PHE A 59 2.19 -0.90 -0.01
N SER A 60 1.72 -0.23 -1.06
CA SER A 60 1.75 1.22 -1.17
C SER A 60 0.86 1.89 -0.13
N LEU A 61 -0.35 1.35 0.11
CA LEU A 61 -1.25 1.80 1.17
C LEU A 61 -0.54 1.73 2.54
N ILE A 62 0.03 0.57 2.87
CA ILE A 62 0.73 0.36 4.13
C ILE A 62 1.90 1.35 4.28
N ASN A 63 2.69 1.55 3.22
CA ASN A 63 3.80 2.50 3.23
C ASN A 63 3.35 3.94 3.47
N CYS A 64 2.24 4.35 2.85
CA CYS A 64 1.66 5.67 3.04
C CYS A 64 1.12 5.83 4.46
N CYS A 65 0.42 4.83 5.01
CA CYS A 65 -0.04 4.82 6.40
C CYS A 65 1.13 4.93 7.39
N LEU A 66 2.18 4.14 7.22
CA LEU A 66 3.37 4.16 8.08
C LEU A 66 4.19 5.45 7.94
N SER A 67 4.03 6.18 6.85
CA SER A 67 4.70 7.47 6.59
C SER A 67 3.80 8.67 6.87
N ASN A 68 2.65 8.46 7.46
CA ASN A 68 1.65 9.48 7.79
C ASN A 68 1.18 10.32 6.59
N LYS A 69 1.14 9.72 5.40
CA LYS A 69 0.68 10.35 4.16
C LYS A 69 -0.83 10.14 3.98
N VAL A 70 -1.64 10.79 4.81
CA VAL A 70 -3.09 10.56 4.92
C VAL A 70 -3.81 10.66 3.56
N SER A 71 -3.66 11.78 2.84
CA SER A 71 -4.35 11.99 1.55
C SER A 71 -4.06 10.87 0.56
N LYS A 72 -2.76 10.49 0.44
CA LYS A 72 -2.32 9.44 -0.47
C LYS A 72 -2.82 8.04 -0.05
N SER A 73 -2.88 7.80 1.27
CA SER A 73 -3.46 6.55 1.80
C SER A 73 -4.94 6.43 1.46
N LEU A 74 -5.69 7.53 1.54
CA LEU A 74 -7.11 7.54 1.20
C LEU A 74 -7.35 7.32 -0.30
N GLU A 75 -6.53 7.93 -1.16
CA GLU A 75 -6.59 7.69 -2.62
C GLU A 75 -6.37 6.22 -2.96
N ILE A 76 -5.33 5.59 -2.38
CA ILE A 76 -5.05 4.17 -2.61
C ILE A 76 -6.17 3.29 -2.06
N LEU A 77 -6.71 3.62 -0.90
CA LEU A 77 -7.84 2.88 -0.32
C LEU A 77 -9.06 2.88 -1.25
N GLU A 78 -9.36 4.01 -1.89
CA GLU A 78 -10.46 4.09 -2.86
C GLU A 78 -10.20 3.23 -4.11
N ILE A 79 -8.94 3.18 -4.58
CA ILE A 79 -8.56 2.31 -5.71
C ILE A 79 -8.78 0.85 -5.35
N LEU A 80 -8.30 0.41 -4.18
CA LEU A 80 -8.49 -0.97 -3.70
C LEU A 80 -9.97 -1.32 -3.58
N LYS A 81 -10.80 -0.39 -3.09
CA LYS A 81 -12.24 -0.56 -2.99
C LYS A 81 -12.91 -0.71 -4.35
N LEU A 82 -12.55 0.15 -5.32
CA LEU A 82 -13.08 0.10 -6.69
C LEU A 82 -12.69 -1.20 -7.41
N ASN A 83 -11.48 -1.69 -7.16
CA ASN A 83 -10.99 -2.96 -7.70
C ASN A 83 -11.59 -4.18 -6.97
N LYS A 84 -12.47 -3.97 -5.98
CA LYS A 84 -13.07 -5.03 -5.16
C LYS A 84 -12.03 -5.97 -4.53
N GLU A 85 -10.92 -5.38 -4.07
CA GLU A 85 -9.86 -6.14 -3.42
C GLU A 85 -10.37 -6.80 -2.14
N ASN A 86 -9.77 -7.97 -1.83
CA ASN A 86 -10.15 -8.77 -0.69
C ASN A 86 -9.74 -8.07 0.62
N GLU A 87 -10.71 -7.66 1.42
CA GLU A 87 -10.52 -6.95 2.69
C GLU A 87 -9.67 -7.76 3.67
N ALA A 88 -9.93 -9.07 3.78
CA ALA A 88 -9.16 -9.95 4.66
C ALA A 88 -7.71 -10.09 4.18
N GLY A 89 -7.48 -10.06 2.88
CA GLY A 89 -6.14 -10.01 2.27
C GLY A 89 -5.39 -8.73 2.65
N ILE A 90 -6.05 -7.58 2.58
CA ILE A 90 -5.47 -6.29 2.99
C ILE A 90 -5.05 -6.34 4.47
N ILE A 91 -5.93 -6.80 5.35
CA ILE A 91 -5.65 -6.95 6.79
C ILE A 91 -4.44 -7.87 7.02
N SER A 92 -4.43 -9.03 6.35
CA SER A 92 -3.36 -10.03 6.49
C SER A 92 -2.00 -9.47 6.12
N ILE A 93 -1.90 -8.80 4.97
CA ILE A 93 -0.65 -8.18 4.50
C ILE A 93 -0.24 -7.05 5.45
N PHE A 94 -1.19 -6.29 5.99
CA PHE A 94 -0.90 -5.25 6.98
C PHE A 94 -0.26 -5.83 8.23
N HIS A 95 -0.82 -6.91 8.79
CA HIS A 95 -0.24 -7.61 9.93
C HIS A 95 1.18 -8.10 9.63
N GLN A 96 1.39 -8.76 8.50
CA GLN A 96 2.73 -9.23 8.10
C GLN A 96 3.76 -8.10 8.03
N GLN A 97 3.38 -6.92 7.48
CA GLN A 97 4.31 -5.79 7.40
C GLN A 97 4.64 -5.22 8.78
N LEU A 98 3.68 -5.14 9.69
CA LEU A 98 3.92 -4.70 11.06
C LEU A 98 4.80 -5.70 11.82
N ASP A 99 4.60 -7.01 11.63
CA ASP A 99 5.43 -8.06 12.21
C ASP A 99 6.88 -7.97 11.72
N ARG A 100 7.07 -7.81 10.42
CA ARG A 100 8.41 -7.63 9.83
C ARG A 100 9.12 -6.41 10.38
N LEU A 101 8.41 -5.27 10.52
CA LEU A 101 8.98 -4.06 11.11
C LEU A 101 9.36 -4.25 12.58
N GLU A 102 8.53 -4.91 13.36
CA GLU A 102 8.81 -5.19 14.77
C GLU A 102 10.00 -6.13 14.92
N GLN A 103 10.04 -7.23 14.17
CA GLN A 103 11.16 -8.17 14.15
C GLN A 103 12.46 -7.50 13.73
N PHE A 104 12.42 -6.67 12.68
CA PHE A 104 13.59 -5.91 12.23
C PHE A 104 14.10 -4.96 13.31
N LYS A 105 13.21 -4.30 14.06
CA LYS A 105 13.61 -3.43 15.18
C LYS A 105 14.23 -4.21 16.35
N LYS A 106 13.72 -5.41 16.63
CA LYS A 106 14.23 -6.26 17.71
C LYS A 106 15.59 -6.88 17.36
N ASN A 107 15.73 -7.36 16.13
CA ASN A 107 16.95 -8.01 15.67
C ASN A 107 17.21 -7.79 14.17
N PRO A 108 17.85 -6.67 13.80
CA PRO A 108 18.15 -6.37 12.40
C PRO A 108 18.99 -7.44 11.69
N ASN A 109 19.81 -8.17 12.45
CA ASN A 109 20.73 -9.16 11.90
C ASN A 109 20.02 -10.40 11.34
N LEU A 110 18.80 -10.71 11.79
CA LEU A 110 18.02 -11.82 11.25
C LEU A 110 17.68 -11.62 9.77
N PHE A 111 17.64 -10.37 9.31
CA PHE A 111 17.25 -9.99 7.93
C PHE A 111 18.46 -9.84 6.99
N LEU A 112 19.71 -10.02 7.50
CA LEU A 112 20.90 -9.86 6.66
C LEU A 112 21.15 -11.05 5.74
N LYS A 113 20.57 -12.23 6.04
CA LYS A 113 20.74 -13.44 5.24
C LYS A 113 19.51 -13.67 4.36
N GLY A 114 19.73 -13.74 3.04
CA GLY A 114 18.69 -14.16 2.08
C GLY A 114 17.67 -13.09 1.68
N VAL A 115 17.84 -11.84 2.13
CA VAL A 115 16.94 -10.73 1.79
C VAL A 115 17.64 -9.75 0.84
N PRO A 116 17.00 -9.31 -0.28
CA PRO A 116 17.57 -8.34 -1.18
C PRO A 116 17.98 -7.03 -0.48
N ARG A 117 19.14 -6.48 -0.87
CA ARG A 117 19.68 -5.26 -0.24
C ARG A 117 18.75 -4.07 -0.32
N ASP A 118 18.04 -3.91 -1.45
CA ASP A 118 17.10 -2.82 -1.67
C ASP A 118 15.90 -2.90 -0.74
N TYR A 119 15.37 -4.12 -0.52
CA TYR A 119 14.31 -4.34 0.46
C TYR A 119 14.77 -3.99 1.88
N LEU A 120 15.99 -4.39 2.27
CA LEU A 120 16.57 -4.04 3.57
C LEU A 120 16.73 -2.53 3.75
N SER A 121 17.16 -1.84 2.72
CA SER A 121 17.31 -0.38 2.74
C SER A 121 15.96 0.30 2.96
N LYS A 122 14.94 -0.12 2.24
CA LYS A 122 13.55 0.37 2.39
C LYS A 122 13.00 0.05 3.80
N LEU A 123 13.25 -1.15 4.30
CA LEU A 123 12.83 -1.56 5.65
C LEU A 123 13.52 -0.75 6.76
N LYS A 124 14.83 -0.47 6.62
CA LYS A 124 15.59 0.40 7.54
C LYS A 124 15.00 1.80 7.61
N ILE A 125 14.67 2.40 6.46
CA ILE A 125 14.08 3.74 6.40
C ILE A 125 12.71 3.76 7.11
N LYS A 126 11.87 2.76 6.87
CA LYS A 126 10.56 2.64 7.53
C LYS A 126 10.70 2.42 9.04
N ALA A 127 11.60 1.52 9.44
CA ALA A 127 11.85 1.23 10.84
C ALA A 127 12.36 2.45 11.64
N LYS A 128 13.07 3.38 11.00
CA LYS A 128 13.49 4.65 11.63
C LYS A 128 12.31 5.60 11.87
N LYS A 129 11.30 5.59 11.01
CA LYS A 129 10.18 6.54 11.03
C LYS A 129 9.07 6.18 12.02
N ILE A 130 8.97 4.92 12.43
CA ILE A 130 7.90 4.45 13.31
C ILE A 130 8.48 3.90 14.61
N SER A 131 7.94 4.34 15.74
CA SER A 131 8.37 3.86 17.06
C SER A 131 7.71 2.52 17.44
N PRO A 132 8.30 1.71 18.35
CA PRO A 132 7.67 0.49 18.82
C PRO A 132 6.27 0.67 19.41
N PRO A 133 5.99 1.72 20.22
CA PRO A 133 4.63 2.01 20.68
C PRO A 133 3.65 2.28 19.54
N GLN A 134 4.06 3.00 18.49
CA GLN A 134 3.21 3.25 17.31
C GLN A 134 2.89 1.95 16.57
N ILE A 135 3.86 1.05 16.38
CA ILE A 135 3.63 -0.28 15.78
C ILE A 135 2.60 -1.05 16.61
N LYS A 136 2.76 -1.08 17.94
CA LYS A 136 1.84 -1.78 18.84
C LYS A 136 0.42 -1.19 18.77
N ASN A 137 0.29 0.13 18.76
CA ASN A 137 -0.99 0.82 18.65
C ASN A 137 -1.68 0.52 17.31
N LEU A 138 -0.93 0.63 16.21
CA LEU A 138 -1.46 0.33 14.87
C LEU A 138 -1.89 -1.12 14.74
N ARG A 139 -1.10 -2.06 15.27
CA ARG A 139 -1.46 -3.48 15.30
C ARG A 139 -2.77 -3.71 16.06
N LYS A 140 -2.95 -3.07 17.21
CA LYS A 140 -4.20 -3.16 17.97
C LYS A 140 -5.38 -2.66 17.16
N LYS A 141 -5.25 -1.48 16.54
CA LYS A 141 -6.31 -0.90 15.69
C LYS A 141 -6.69 -1.79 14.51
N ILE A 142 -5.70 -2.40 13.84
CA ILE A 142 -5.94 -3.35 12.74
C ILE A 142 -6.61 -4.64 13.25
N ALA A 143 -6.21 -5.15 14.40
CA ALA A 143 -6.83 -6.33 15.01
C ALA A 143 -8.29 -6.05 15.45
N ASP A 144 -8.57 -4.87 15.99
CA ASP A 144 -9.92 -4.45 16.34
C ASP A 144 -10.81 -4.33 15.08
N LEU A 145 -10.27 -3.73 14.00
CA LEU A 145 -10.95 -3.67 12.71
C LEU A 145 -11.24 -5.07 12.14
N ASP A 146 -10.27 -5.98 12.16
CA ASP A 146 -10.44 -7.36 11.68
C ASP A 146 -11.56 -8.08 12.43
N ARG A 147 -11.56 -7.97 13.76
CA ARG A 147 -12.60 -8.56 14.62
C ARG A 147 -13.97 -7.98 14.31
N ASP A 148 -14.09 -6.66 14.22
CA ASP A 148 -15.37 -5.99 14.04
C ASP A 148 -15.92 -6.22 12.62
N PHE A 149 -15.05 -6.29 11.62
CA PHE A 149 -15.39 -6.70 10.25
C PHE A 149 -15.90 -8.16 10.21
N LYS A 150 -15.17 -9.12 10.77
CA LYS A 150 -15.53 -10.55 10.77
C LYS A 150 -16.81 -10.84 11.56
N THR A 151 -17.14 -10.02 12.55
CA THR A 151 -18.37 -10.15 13.34
C THR A 151 -19.55 -9.36 12.77
N GLY A 152 -19.38 -8.70 11.61
CA GLY A 152 -20.41 -7.89 10.97
C GLY A 152 -20.78 -6.60 11.72
N LYS A 153 -19.96 -6.19 12.68
CA LYS A 153 -20.16 -4.96 13.47
C LYS A 153 -19.69 -3.71 12.75
N ALA A 154 -18.82 -3.88 11.74
CA ALA A 154 -18.22 -2.76 11.02
C ALA A 154 -18.14 -3.06 9.52
N GLU A 155 -18.34 -2.02 8.71
CA GLU A 155 -18.04 -2.05 7.29
C GLU A 155 -16.57 -1.68 7.10
N PHE A 156 -15.81 -2.58 6.45
CA PHE A 156 -14.35 -2.50 6.36
C PHE A 156 -13.85 -1.17 5.83
N TRP A 157 -14.35 -0.74 4.65
CA TRP A 157 -13.82 0.44 3.95
C TRP A 157 -14.04 1.73 4.73
N THR A 158 -15.19 1.84 5.41
CA THR A 158 -15.52 2.98 6.27
C THR A 158 -14.62 3.05 7.49
N GLU A 159 -14.46 1.93 8.19
CA GLU A 159 -13.63 1.90 9.40
C GLU A 159 -12.13 2.02 9.08
N PHE A 160 -11.68 1.43 7.96
CA PHE A 160 -10.31 1.59 7.54
C PHE A 160 -10.00 3.05 7.15
N ARG A 161 -10.94 3.75 6.48
CA ARG A 161 -10.84 5.19 6.21
C ARG A 161 -10.69 6.00 7.49
N LYS A 162 -11.53 5.74 8.51
CA LYS A 162 -11.42 6.39 9.83
C LYS A 162 -10.07 6.11 10.48
N LEU A 163 -9.57 4.88 10.38
CA LEU A 163 -8.27 4.50 10.90
C LEU A 163 -7.16 5.33 10.24
N ILE A 164 -7.15 5.47 8.91
CA ILE A 164 -6.16 6.27 8.17
C ILE A 164 -6.21 7.74 8.62
N ILE A 165 -7.40 8.33 8.72
CA ILE A 165 -7.56 9.72 9.15
C ILE A 165 -6.98 9.90 10.56
N ASN A 166 -7.30 8.99 11.47
CA ASN A 166 -6.83 9.04 12.86
C ASN A 166 -5.32 8.77 13.02
N LEU A 167 -4.67 8.18 12.01
CA LEU A 167 -3.20 8.06 11.99
C LEU A 167 -2.53 9.42 11.75
N GLY A 168 -3.18 10.33 11.03
CA GLY A 168 -2.67 11.67 10.74
C GLY A 168 -2.58 12.60 11.94
N TYR A 169 -3.21 12.24 13.06
CA TYR A 169 -3.22 13.03 14.30
C TYR A 169 -2.29 12.48 15.38
N ILE A 170 -1.46 11.49 15.09
CA ILE A 170 -0.48 10.87 16.00
C ILE A 170 0.94 11.27 15.57
#